data_9cb08b854ceb0744bdb67670a31ba02a
#
_entry.id   9cb08b854ceb0744bdb67670a31ba02a
#
_cell.length_a   1.000
_cell.length_b   1.000
_cell.length_c   1.000
_cell.angle_alpha   90.00
_cell.angle_beta   90.00
_cell.angle_gamma   90.00
#
_symmetry.space_group_name_H-M   'P 1'
#
loop_
_entity.id
_entity.type
_entity.pdbx_description
1 polymer ?
#
loop_
_entity_poly.entity_id
_entity_poly.type
_entity_poly.pdbx_seq_one_letter_code
_entity_poly.pdbx_strand_id
1 'polypeptide(L)' 'MVCESRVMVTELIMTYVRLIRKGALSIDDVPFRYRAEVEAILNEDK' A
#
# COMPACT_ATOMS: atom_id res chain seq x y z
N MET A 1 -21.92 -2.28 8.99
CA MET A 1 -21.12 -2.26 8.05
C MET A 1 -19.74 -1.91 8.32
N VAL A 2 -18.92 -2.77 8.01
CA VAL A 2 -17.55 -2.64 8.31
C VAL A 2 -16.73 -2.14 7.20
N CYS A 3 -17.33 -1.59 6.25
CA CYS A 3 -16.62 -1.13 5.07
C CYS A 3 -15.65 -0.02 5.38
N GLU A 4 -15.93 0.72 6.42
CA GLU A 4 -15.06 1.85 6.73
C GLU A 4 -13.64 1.43 7.05
N SER A 5 -13.51 0.35 7.78
CA SER A 5 -12.17 -0.13 8.11
C SER A 5 -11.41 -0.47 6.86
N ARG A 6 -12.05 -1.13 5.94
CA ARG A 6 -11.41 -1.51 4.71
C ARG A 6 -11.01 -0.32 3.89
N VAL A 7 -11.90 0.68 3.85
CA VAL A 7 -11.60 1.87 3.09
C VAL A 7 -10.36 2.56 3.63
N MET A 8 -10.26 2.66 4.94
CA MET A 8 -9.11 3.30 5.53
C MET A 8 -7.82 2.54 5.21
N VAL A 9 -7.88 1.24 5.29
CA VAL A 9 -6.70 0.43 4.98
C VAL A 9 -6.33 0.59 3.52
N THR A 10 -7.31 0.61 2.65
CA THR A 10 -7.05 0.76 1.23
C THR A 10 -6.38 2.08 0.94
N GLU A 11 -6.83 3.14 1.57
CA GLU A 11 -6.23 4.44 1.35
C GLU A 11 -4.79 4.47 1.84
N LEU A 12 -4.55 3.82 2.96
CA LEU A 12 -3.19 3.75 3.48
C LEU A 12 -2.29 3.00 2.52
N ILE A 13 -2.77 1.88 2.01
CA ILE A 13 -2.00 1.07 1.07
C ILE A 13 -1.70 1.87 -0.20
N MET A 14 -2.68 2.59 -0.70
CA MET A 14 -2.49 3.38 -1.90
C MET A 14 -1.46 4.47 -1.67
N THR A 15 -1.46 5.05 -0.49
CA THR A 15 -0.48 6.07 -0.17
C THR A 15 0.92 5.49 -0.20
N TYR A 16 1.09 4.31 0.37
CA TYR A 16 2.38 3.64 0.33
C TYR A 16 2.82 3.39 -1.10
N VAL A 17 1.91 2.89 -1.92
CA VAL A 17 2.22 2.60 -3.30
C VAL A 17 2.69 3.86 -4.01
N ARG A 18 2.00 4.95 -3.78
CA ARG A 18 2.34 6.20 -4.41
C ARG A 18 3.73 6.67 -4.01
N LEU A 19 4.02 6.60 -2.72
CA LEU A 19 5.31 7.05 -2.23
C LEU A 19 6.44 6.18 -2.76
N ILE A 20 6.20 4.88 -2.86
CA ILE A 20 7.20 3.98 -3.38
C ILE A 20 7.48 4.27 -4.84
N ARG A 21 6.46 4.56 -5.60
CA ARG A 21 6.63 4.86 -7.00
C ARG A 21 7.42 6.14 -7.21
N LYS A 22 7.22 7.10 -6.33
CA LYS A 22 7.96 8.35 -6.42
C LYS A 22 9.39 8.19 -5.97
N GLY A 23 9.69 7.11 -5.31
CA GLY A 23 11.02 6.91 -4.77
C GLY A 23 11.20 7.55 -3.41
N ALA A 24 10.11 8.03 -2.82
CA ALA A 24 10.19 8.65 -1.51
C ALA A 24 10.16 7.63 -0.38
N LEU A 25 9.78 6.40 -0.69
CA LEU A 25 9.64 5.37 0.32
C LEU A 25 10.09 4.05 -0.26
N SER A 26 10.63 3.17 0.58
CA SER A 26 11.04 1.85 0.15
C SER A 26 10.03 0.84 0.63
N ILE A 27 9.97 -0.30 -0.08
CA ILE A 27 9.08 -1.37 0.32
C ILE A 27 9.45 -1.84 1.72
N ASP A 28 10.71 -1.75 2.08
CA ASP A 28 11.17 -2.13 3.41
C ASP A 28 10.63 -1.23 4.49
N ASP A 29 10.27 -0.01 4.13
CA ASP A 29 9.71 0.93 5.09
C ASP A 29 8.25 0.64 5.38
N VAL A 30 7.62 -0.16 4.55
CA VAL A 30 6.22 -0.50 4.74
C VAL A 30 6.10 -1.56 5.81
N PRO A 31 5.16 -1.43 6.75
CA PRO A 31 4.96 -2.46 7.76
C PRO A 31 4.73 -3.81 7.11
N PHE A 32 5.27 -4.84 7.73
CA PHE A 32 5.22 -6.16 7.16
C PHE A 32 3.79 -6.58 6.78
N ARG A 33 2.83 -6.23 7.63
CA ARG A 33 1.45 -6.64 7.40
C ARG A 33 0.86 -6.01 6.15
N TYR A 34 1.35 -4.87 5.75
CA TYR A 34 0.85 -4.20 4.55
C TYR A 34 1.71 -4.45 3.34
N ARG A 35 2.89 -4.97 3.54
CA ARG A 35 3.84 -5.13 2.47
C ARG A 35 3.31 -6.01 1.34
N ALA A 36 2.67 -7.11 1.71
CA ALA A 36 2.16 -8.02 0.69
C ALA A 36 1.12 -7.34 -0.20
N GLU A 37 0.27 -6.55 0.41
CA GLU A 37 -0.76 -5.87 -0.36
C GLU A 37 -0.15 -4.79 -1.24
N VAL A 38 0.81 -4.08 -0.72
CA VAL A 38 1.47 -3.05 -1.50
C VAL A 38 2.17 -3.68 -2.70
N GLU A 39 2.84 -4.78 -2.48
CA GLU A 39 3.53 -5.46 -3.56
C GLU A 39 2.54 -5.96 -4.61
N ALA A 40 1.41 -6.47 -4.17
CA ALA A 40 0.41 -6.97 -5.10
C ALA A 40 -0.08 -5.85 -6.02
N ILE A 41 -0.31 -4.68 -5.45
CA ILE A 41 -0.76 -3.55 -6.24
C ILE A 41 0.34 -3.08 -7.19
N LEU A 42 1.56 -3.03 -6.70
CA LEU A 42 2.68 -2.62 -7.53
C LEU A 42 2.86 -3.58 -8.71
N ASN A 43 2.67 -4.87 -8.47
CA ASN A 43 2.79 -5.84 -9.53
C ASN A 43 1.71 -5.68 -10.57
N GLU A 44 0.50 -5.41 -10.11
CA GLU A 44 -0.61 -5.27 -11.03
C GLU A 44 -0.47 -4.04 -11.88
N ASP A 45 0.18 -3.06 -11.36
CA ASP A 45 0.23 -1.78 -12.01
C ASP A 45 1.46 -1.62 -12.89
N LYS A 46 2.04 -2.70 -13.27
CA LYS A 46 3.20 -2.62 -14.15
C LYS A 46 2.83 -2.11 -15.54
#